data_c5a9708b7d71dfd031e8f85c8935d2a0
#
_entry.id   c5a9708b7d71dfd031e8f85c8935d2a0
#
_cell.length_a   1.000
_cell.length_b   1.000
_cell.length_c   1.000
_cell.angle_alpha   90.00
_cell.angle_beta   90.00
_cell.angle_gamma   90.00
#
_symmetry.space_group_name_H-M   'P 1'
#
loop_
_entity.id
_entity.type
_entity.pdbx_description
1 polymer ?
#
loop_
_entity_poly.entity_id
_entity_poly.type
_entity_poly.pdbx_seq_one_letter_code
_entity_poly.pdbx_strand_id
1 'polypeptide(L)'
;MSGRPANRSSRRSVRRVAPPIRVHELADWTAGMPVFVPQGYEPAYDYPLLVWLGDPLAAPVDLARVMPRVSLRNFVAVRATGGAAAAWQAVDRVSGRLSIHPRRVWLVGAGAAGTEAFRIACRHPESFAGVVSLGGSFPLDESLFARIDAIRRLPMLHCCTAADVAAAADRTDRTLRLFHAAGAMLAMRIYPGTTPLSRTVLADVNRWLMEETCGSRVDQRTVVAG
;
A
#
# COMPACT_ATOMS: atom_id res chain seq x y z
N MET A 1 39.55 59.07 -10.24
CA MET A 1 38.72 58.52 -9.13
C MET A 1 38.22 57.14 -9.58
N SER A 2 38.79 56.11 -8.99
CA SER A 2 38.69 54.72 -9.45
C SER A 2 37.68 53.99 -8.58
N GLY A 3 36.59 53.53 -9.16
CA GLY A 3 35.54 52.72 -8.49
C GLY A 3 35.68 51.28 -8.85
N ARG A 4 36.12 50.43 -7.91
CA ARG A 4 36.13 48.97 -8.02
C ARG A 4 34.71 48.41 -7.90
N PRO A 5 34.26 47.43 -8.71
CA PRO A 5 33.04 46.70 -8.48
C PRO A 5 33.30 45.56 -7.47
N ALA A 6 32.44 45.45 -6.47
CA ALA A 6 32.44 44.41 -5.47
C ALA A 6 31.96 43.07 -6.08
N ASN A 7 32.83 42.09 -6.00
CA ASN A 7 32.56 40.70 -6.39
C ASN A 7 31.69 40.02 -5.32
N ARG A 8 30.37 39.86 -5.58
CA ARG A 8 29.47 39.04 -4.77
C ARG A 8 29.61 37.57 -5.19
N SER A 9 30.48 36.84 -4.52
CA SER A 9 30.52 35.38 -4.63
C SER A 9 29.26 34.79 -4.02
N SER A 10 28.32 34.38 -4.85
CA SER A 10 27.17 33.59 -4.45
C SER A 10 27.62 32.19 -3.99
N ARG A 11 27.73 31.99 -2.69
CA ARG A 11 27.88 30.65 -2.11
C ARG A 11 26.65 29.82 -2.44
N ARG A 12 26.72 29.00 -3.49
CA ARG A 12 25.80 27.89 -3.71
C ARG A 12 25.90 26.95 -2.51
N SER A 13 24.91 26.96 -1.66
CA SER A 13 24.79 25.94 -0.63
C SER A 13 24.56 24.58 -1.31
N VAL A 14 25.57 23.75 -1.32
CA VAL A 14 25.49 22.38 -1.72
C VAL A 14 24.58 21.68 -0.68
N ARG A 15 23.31 21.43 -1.03
CA ARG A 15 22.42 20.60 -0.23
C ARG A 15 23.10 19.23 -0.11
N ARG A 16 23.63 18.91 1.07
CA ARG A 16 24.10 17.56 1.38
C ARG A 16 22.89 16.65 1.27
N VAL A 17 22.83 15.86 0.20
CA VAL A 17 21.90 14.74 0.08
C VAL A 17 22.36 13.73 1.13
N ALA A 18 21.53 13.49 2.14
CA ALA A 18 21.80 12.44 3.10
C ALA A 18 21.94 11.10 2.34
N PRO A 19 22.92 10.25 2.70
CA PRO A 19 23.07 8.97 2.03
C PRO A 19 21.76 8.16 2.17
N PRO A 20 21.39 7.39 1.14
CA PRO A 20 20.18 6.55 1.23
C PRO A 20 20.36 5.57 2.39
N ILE A 21 19.41 5.56 3.32
CA ILE A 21 19.37 4.56 4.39
C ILE A 21 19.25 3.20 3.70
N ARG A 22 20.29 2.38 3.82
CA ARG A 22 20.30 1.05 3.21
C ARG A 22 19.34 0.16 4.00
N VAL A 23 18.50 -0.62 3.29
CA VAL A 23 17.56 -1.59 3.89
C VAL A 23 18.27 -2.52 4.91
N HIS A 24 19.59 -2.75 4.75
CA HIS A 24 20.40 -3.56 5.66
C HIS A 24 20.62 -2.96 7.05
N GLU A 25 20.64 -1.65 7.20
CA GLU A 25 20.85 -1.00 8.51
C GLU A 25 19.59 -1.05 9.40
N LEU A 26 18.43 -1.34 8.80
CA LEU A 26 17.15 -1.47 9.50
C LEU A 26 16.79 -2.92 9.83
N ALA A 27 17.46 -3.89 9.21
CA ALA A 27 17.18 -5.31 9.41
C ALA A 27 17.42 -5.77 10.86
N ASP A 28 18.39 -5.18 11.55
CA ASP A 28 18.81 -5.61 12.89
C ASP A 28 17.79 -5.31 13.99
N TRP A 29 16.98 -4.26 13.86
CA TRP A 29 16.00 -3.91 14.87
C TRP A 29 14.58 -4.45 14.62
N THR A 30 14.31 -4.97 13.45
CA THR A 30 12.99 -5.51 13.09
C THR A 30 12.80 -6.99 13.45
N ALA A 31 13.77 -7.60 14.14
CA ALA A 31 13.69 -9.00 14.57
C ALA A 31 13.29 -9.97 13.43
N GLY A 32 13.94 -9.85 12.28
CA GLY A 32 13.65 -10.66 11.09
C GLY A 32 12.49 -10.18 10.23
N MET A 33 11.94 -9.02 10.53
CA MET A 33 10.85 -8.39 9.77
C MET A 33 11.44 -7.33 8.82
N PRO A 34 11.52 -7.59 7.50
CA PRO A 34 12.07 -6.64 6.55
C PRO A 34 11.23 -5.36 6.49
N VAL A 35 11.90 -4.22 6.54
CA VAL A 35 11.29 -2.89 6.42
C VAL A 35 11.96 -2.13 5.28
N PHE A 36 11.16 -1.49 4.46
CA PHE A 36 11.61 -0.53 3.47
C PHE A 36 11.34 0.88 3.98
N VAL A 37 12.38 1.72 4.02
CA VAL A 37 12.28 3.13 4.38
C VAL A 37 12.48 3.97 3.12
N PRO A 38 11.61 4.96 2.87
CA PRO A 38 11.69 5.78 1.67
C PRO A 38 12.99 6.59 1.62
N GLN A 39 13.46 6.86 0.40
CA GLN A 39 14.60 7.73 0.19
C GLN A 39 14.31 9.15 0.65
N GLY A 40 15.19 9.70 1.46
CA GLY A 40 14.99 11.02 2.05
C GLY A 40 13.91 11.03 3.14
N TYR A 41 13.78 9.93 3.89
CA TYR A 41 12.86 9.85 5.03
C TYR A 41 13.03 11.04 5.98
N GLU A 42 11.92 11.68 6.32
CA GLU A 42 11.84 12.82 7.21
C GLU A 42 11.02 12.44 8.46
N PRO A 43 11.65 12.42 9.68
CA PRO A 43 10.93 12.02 10.89
C PRO A 43 9.73 12.93 11.27
N ALA A 44 9.70 14.15 10.75
CA ALA A 44 8.62 15.11 10.97
C ALA A 44 7.41 14.91 10.03
N TYR A 45 7.51 13.98 9.07
CA TYR A 45 6.41 13.66 8.15
C TYR A 45 5.83 12.28 8.47
N ASP A 46 4.53 12.21 8.64
CA ASP A 46 3.81 10.96 8.90
C ASP A 46 3.56 10.20 7.59
N TYR A 47 4.32 9.13 7.38
CA TYR A 47 4.28 8.33 6.14
C TYR A 47 3.10 7.35 6.14
N PRO A 48 2.47 7.12 4.98
CA PRO A 48 1.62 5.95 4.78
C PRO A 48 2.46 4.67 4.90
N LEU A 49 1.87 3.62 5.50
CA LEU A 49 2.49 2.32 5.69
C LEU A 49 1.86 1.27 4.76
N LEU A 50 2.67 0.54 4.03
CA LEU A 50 2.27 -0.65 3.28
C LEU A 50 2.68 -1.90 4.05
N VAL A 51 1.71 -2.66 4.55
CA VAL A 51 1.94 -3.96 5.18
C VAL A 51 1.82 -5.04 4.12
N TRP A 52 2.95 -5.55 3.64
CA TRP A 52 3.01 -6.65 2.69
C TRP A 52 2.83 -7.98 3.42
N LEU A 53 1.71 -8.62 3.19
CA LEU A 53 1.47 -9.95 3.73
C LEU A 53 2.29 -10.98 2.97
N GLY A 54 2.93 -11.87 3.71
CA GLY A 54 3.68 -13.01 3.18
C GLY A 54 2.85 -14.28 3.28
N ASP A 55 2.90 -15.08 2.22
CA ASP A 55 2.42 -16.47 2.26
C ASP A 55 3.54 -17.34 2.86
N PRO A 56 3.28 -18.08 3.95
CA PRO A 56 4.27 -18.98 4.55
C PRO A 56 4.74 -20.10 3.60
N LEU A 57 3.94 -20.42 2.59
CA LEU A 57 4.21 -21.51 1.64
C LEU A 57 4.85 -21.04 0.33
N ALA A 58 4.96 -19.72 0.13
CA ALA A 58 5.52 -19.14 -1.07
C ALA A 58 6.84 -18.40 -0.78
N ALA A 59 7.61 -18.15 -1.85
CA ALA A 59 8.79 -17.31 -1.74
C ALA A 59 8.41 -15.91 -1.24
N PRO A 60 9.11 -15.40 -0.23
CA PRO A 60 8.77 -14.11 0.36
C PRO A 60 8.99 -12.96 -0.63
N VAL A 61 8.08 -11.98 -0.59
CA VAL A 61 8.24 -10.75 -1.37
C VAL A 61 9.49 -10.00 -0.89
N ASP A 62 10.38 -9.71 -1.83
CA ASP A 62 11.56 -8.88 -1.58
C ASP A 62 11.18 -7.39 -1.69
N LEU A 63 11.05 -6.74 -0.55
CA LEU A 63 10.70 -5.31 -0.48
C LEU A 63 11.74 -4.41 -1.14
N ALA A 64 13.04 -4.77 -1.09
CA ALA A 64 14.08 -4.00 -1.74
C ALA A 64 13.94 -3.99 -3.26
N ARG A 65 13.34 -5.04 -3.83
CA ARG A 65 13.08 -5.16 -5.26
C ARG A 65 11.73 -4.59 -5.68
N VAL A 66 10.70 -4.72 -4.84
CA VAL A 66 9.32 -4.36 -5.18
C VAL A 66 9.04 -2.90 -4.91
N MET A 67 9.44 -2.38 -3.73
CA MET A 67 9.12 -1.01 -3.33
C MET A 67 9.69 0.08 -4.25
N PRO A 68 10.90 -0.03 -4.82
CA PRO A 68 11.38 0.94 -5.81
C PRO A 68 10.53 1.02 -7.08
N ARG A 69 9.74 -0.02 -7.38
CA ARG A 69 8.80 -0.03 -8.52
C ARG A 69 7.43 0.52 -8.17
N VAL A 70 7.07 0.51 -6.89
CA VAL A 70 5.88 1.20 -6.35
C VAL A 70 6.26 2.67 -6.17
N SER A 71 7.10 2.99 -5.19
CA SER A 71 7.60 4.34 -4.97
C SER A 71 8.88 4.32 -4.14
N LEU A 72 9.85 5.15 -4.52
CA LEU A 72 11.08 5.33 -3.75
C LEU A 72 10.90 6.25 -2.53
N ARG A 73 9.85 7.08 -2.48
CA ARG A 73 9.76 8.20 -1.53
C ARG A 73 8.48 8.29 -0.71
N ASN A 74 7.39 7.67 -1.18
CA ASN A 74 6.06 8.02 -0.66
C ASN A 74 5.59 7.13 0.48
N PHE A 75 6.14 5.93 0.64
CA PHE A 75 5.65 4.93 1.57
C PHE A 75 6.76 4.30 2.39
N VAL A 76 6.49 4.05 3.66
CA VAL A 76 7.20 3.03 4.41
C VAL A 76 6.54 1.68 4.10
N ALA A 77 7.31 0.61 4.03
CA ALA A 77 6.73 -0.72 3.86
C ALA A 77 7.35 -1.73 4.83
N VAL A 78 6.54 -2.68 5.26
CA VAL A 78 6.96 -3.80 6.12
C VAL A 78 6.38 -5.10 5.60
N ARG A 79 7.13 -6.20 5.71
CA ARG A 79 6.63 -7.53 5.41
C ARG A 79 6.21 -8.23 6.70
N ALA A 80 4.97 -8.74 6.72
CA ALA A 80 4.43 -9.52 7.82
C ALA A 80 4.02 -10.91 7.31
N THR A 81 4.42 -11.97 8.01
CA THR A 81 4.04 -13.35 7.67
C THR A 81 3.32 -13.95 8.88
N GLY A 82 2.10 -14.48 8.70
CA GLY A 82 1.33 -15.07 9.80
C GLY A 82 -0.05 -14.44 10.03
N GLY A 83 -0.67 -13.92 9.00
CA GLY A 83 -2.06 -13.43 9.04
C GLY A 83 -2.25 -12.12 9.80
N ALA A 84 -3.46 -11.91 10.34
CA ALA A 84 -3.87 -10.65 10.96
C ALA A 84 -2.99 -10.24 12.15
N ALA A 85 -2.70 -11.16 13.06
CA ALA A 85 -1.90 -10.86 14.26
C ALA A 85 -0.50 -10.35 13.88
N ALA A 86 0.14 -10.96 12.87
CA ALA A 86 1.43 -10.54 12.38
C ALA A 86 1.36 -9.16 11.70
N ALA A 87 0.26 -8.86 11.00
CA ALA A 87 0.05 -7.54 10.40
C ALA A 87 -0.01 -6.45 11.48
N TRP A 88 -0.77 -6.63 12.55
CA TRP A 88 -0.82 -5.65 13.65
C TRP A 88 0.51 -5.51 14.38
N GLN A 89 1.19 -6.62 14.69
CA GLN A 89 2.54 -6.56 15.28
C GLN A 89 3.52 -5.78 14.39
N ALA A 90 3.42 -5.94 13.07
CA ALA A 90 4.24 -5.20 12.13
C ALA A 90 3.94 -3.69 12.18
N VAL A 91 2.67 -3.31 12.22
CA VAL A 91 2.23 -1.91 12.37
C VAL A 91 2.77 -1.32 13.65
N ASP A 92 2.56 -1.98 14.79
CA ASP A 92 2.99 -1.49 16.12
C ASP A 92 4.52 -1.31 16.18
N ARG A 93 5.27 -2.29 15.71
CA ARG A 93 6.74 -2.23 15.72
C ARG A 93 7.29 -1.10 14.84
N VAL A 94 6.72 -0.93 13.66
CA VAL A 94 7.17 0.13 12.72
C VAL A 94 6.76 1.50 13.24
N SER A 95 5.53 1.66 13.72
CA SER A 95 5.04 2.92 14.27
C SER A 95 5.75 3.36 15.56
N GLY A 96 6.30 2.41 16.31
CA GLY A 96 7.13 2.71 17.48
C GLY A 96 8.53 3.25 17.13
N ARG A 97 8.93 3.26 15.86
CA ARG A 97 10.28 3.64 15.41
C ARG A 97 10.29 4.67 14.28
N LEU A 98 9.26 4.67 13.45
CA LEU A 98 9.12 5.55 12.30
C LEU A 98 7.82 6.34 12.40
N SER A 99 7.80 7.55 11.84
CA SER A 99 6.60 8.39 11.79
C SER A 99 5.63 7.82 10.77
N ILE A 100 4.61 7.13 11.26
CA ILE A 100 3.57 6.48 10.46
C ILE A 100 2.22 7.17 10.74
N HIS A 101 1.53 7.51 9.68
CA HIS A 101 0.18 8.08 9.78
C HIS A 101 -0.83 6.99 10.21
N PRO A 102 -1.48 7.11 11.38
CA PRO A 102 -2.26 6.02 11.98
C PRO A 102 -3.47 5.58 11.14
N ARG A 103 -4.00 6.46 10.28
CA ARG A 103 -5.13 6.17 9.39
C ARG A 103 -4.72 5.92 7.94
N ARG A 104 -3.42 5.75 7.63
CA ARG A 104 -2.91 5.48 6.27
C ARG A 104 -2.11 4.19 6.26
N VAL A 105 -2.66 3.14 6.86
CA VAL A 105 -2.10 1.78 6.87
C VAL A 105 -2.83 0.94 5.84
N TRP A 106 -2.12 0.42 4.86
CA TRP A 106 -2.64 -0.35 3.74
C TRP A 106 -2.18 -1.80 3.83
N LEU A 107 -3.08 -2.74 3.59
CA LEU A 107 -2.71 -4.14 3.40
C LEU A 107 -2.40 -4.40 1.93
N VAL A 108 -1.32 -5.11 1.65
CA VAL A 108 -0.92 -5.51 0.30
C VAL A 108 -0.55 -6.99 0.32
N GLY A 109 -1.00 -7.75 -0.67
CA GLY A 109 -0.62 -9.15 -0.80
C GLY A 109 -0.58 -9.62 -2.24
N ALA A 110 0.24 -10.64 -2.53
CA ALA A 110 0.33 -11.27 -3.83
C ALA A 110 -0.09 -12.74 -3.74
N GLY A 111 -0.83 -13.24 -4.74
CA GLY A 111 -1.35 -14.61 -4.76
C GLY A 111 -2.22 -14.91 -3.54
N ALA A 112 -1.98 -16.00 -2.84
CA ALA A 112 -2.73 -16.39 -1.64
C ALA A 112 -2.67 -15.34 -0.53
N ALA A 113 -1.54 -14.63 -0.37
CA ALA A 113 -1.43 -13.50 0.55
C ALA A 113 -2.32 -12.31 0.15
N GLY A 114 -2.63 -12.14 -1.14
CA GLY A 114 -3.61 -11.15 -1.62
C GLY A 114 -5.04 -11.51 -1.20
N THR A 115 -5.39 -12.78 -1.26
CA THR A 115 -6.68 -13.29 -0.73
C THR A 115 -6.78 -13.06 0.78
N GLU A 116 -5.70 -13.33 1.51
CA GLU A 116 -5.65 -13.11 2.96
C GLU A 116 -5.73 -11.62 3.31
N ALA A 117 -5.09 -10.74 2.53
CA ALA A 117 -5.20 -9.29 2.70
C ALA A 117 -6.66 -8.82 2.59
N PHE A 118 -7.40 -9.29 1.59
CA PHE A 118 -8.83 -9.00 1.48
C PHE A 118 -9.62 -9.52 2.68
N ARG A 119 -9.35 -10.75 3.11
CA ARG A 119 -10.03 -11.36 4.26
C ARG A 119 -9.84 -10.55 5.53
N ILE A 120 -8.60 -10.16 5.82
CA ILE A 120 -8.28 -9.33 7.00
C ILE A 120 -8.94 -7.96 6.89
N ALA A 121 -8.82 -7.29 5.75
CA ALA A 121 -9.38 -5.96 5.54
C ALA A 121 -10.91 -5.95 5.66
N CYS A 122 -11.60 -6.95 5.11
CA CYS A 122 -13.06 -7.05 5.23
C CYS A 122 -13.52 -7.40 6.64
N ARG A 123 -12.73 -8.13 7.41
CA ARG A 123 -13.04 -8.41 8.83
C ARG A 123 -12.79 -7.19 9.73
N HIS A 124 -11.84 -6.34 9.37
CA HIS A 124 -11.41 -5.18 10.16
C HIS A 124 -11.34 -3.91 9.29
N PRO A 125 -12.45 -3.52 8.64
CA PRO A 125 -12.45 -2.45 7.63
C PRO A 125 -12.11 -1.08 8.20
N GLU A 126 -12.29 -0.86 9.49
CA GLU A 126 -11.94 0.39 10.17
C GLU A 126 -10.46 0.47 10.60
N SER A 127 -9.73 -0.65 10.54
CA SER A 127 -8.33 -0.72 10.98
C SER A 127 -7.34 -0.34 9.87
N PHE A 128 -7.80 -0.34 8.63
CA PHE A 128 -6.95 -0.12 7.46
C PHE A 128 -7.51 0.97 6.55
N ALA A 129 -6.62 1.70 5.90
CA ALA A 129 -6.98 2.70 4.89
C ALA A 129 -7.53 2.05 3.62
N GLY A 130 -7.15 0.81 3.36
CA GLY A 130 -7.62 0.01 2.24
C GLY A 130 -6.74 -1.22 2.00
N VAL A 131 -7.02 -1.93 0.90
CA VAL A 131 -6.35 -3.18 0.57
C VAL A 131 -6.01 -3.29 -0.91
N VAL A 132 -4.86 -3.89 -1.21
CA VAL A 132 -4.40 -4.21 -2.56
C VAL A 132 -4.14 -5.72 -2.66
N SER A 133 -4.81 -6.39 -3.57
CA SER A 133 -4.55 -7.79 -3.91
C SER A 133 -4.00 -7.91 -5.32
N LEU A 134 -2.88 -8.60 -5.45
CA LEU A 134 -2.15 -8.80 -6.69
C LEU A 134 -2.21 -10.29 -7.09
N GLY A 135 -3.15 -10.66 -7.96
CA GLY A 135 -3.35 -12.03 -8.41
C GLY A 135 -3.95 -12.96 -7.35
N GLY A 136 -4.51 -12.43 -6.27
CA GLY A 136 -5.26 -13.22 -5.28
C GLY A 136 -6.66 -13.56 -5.77
N SER A 137 -7.32 -14.48 -5.09
CA SER A 137 -8.75 -14.75 -5.27
C SER A 137 -9.57 -13.95 -4.26
N PHE A 138 -10.83 -13.68 -4.58
CA PHE A 138 -11.75 -13.13 -3.57
C PHE A 138 -12.09 -14.20 -2.53
N PRO A 139 -12.11 -13.87 -1.23
CA PRO A 139 -12.52 -14.78 -0.18
C PRO A 139 -14.06 -14.96 -0.24
N LEU A 140 -14.52 -16.07 -0.80
CA LEU A 140 -15.96 -16.33 -0.99
C LEU A 140 -16.64 -16.99 0.20
N ASP A 141 -15.87 -17.60 1.08
CA ASP A 141 -16.36 -18.52 2.11
C ASP A 141 -16.78 -17.84 3.41
N GLU A 142 -16.67 -16.50 3.45
CA GLU A 142 -16.92 -15.75 4.66
C GLU A 142 -18.15 -14.85 4.54
N SER A 143 -18.78 -14.59 5.69
CA SER A 143 -19.83 -13.58 5.81
C SER A 143 -19.25 -12.16 5.64
N LEU A 144 -18.59 -11.91 4.50
CA LEU A 144 -18.00 -10.61 4.16
C LEU A 144 -19.02 -9.48 4.30
N PHE A 145 -20.30 -9.81 4.07
CA PHE A 145 -21.38 -8.84 4.11
C PHE A 145 -21.96 -8.59 5.50
N ALA A 146 -21.52 -9.31 6.54
CA ALA A 146 -21.95 -9.03 7.91
C ALA A 146 -21.60 -7.58 8.37
N ARG A 147 -20.58 -6.95 7.74
CA ARG A 147 -20.13 -5.59 8.03
C ARG A 147 -20.17 -4.70 6.79
N ILE A 148 -21.19 -4.87 5.97
CA ILE A 148 -21.27 -4.24 4.65
C ILE A 148 -21.14 -2.71 4.68
N ASP A 149 -21.71 -2.04 5.70
CA ASP A 149 -21.64 -0.58 5.82
C ASP A 149 -20.23 -0.07 6.07
N ALA A 150 -19.38 -0.83 6.76
CA ALA A 150 -17.99 -0.51 6.94
C ALA A 150 -17.16 -0.86 5.69
N ILE A 151 -17.44 -2.01 5.05
CA ILE A 151 -16.78 -2.46 3.82
C ILE A 151 -17.05 -1.50 2.65
N ARG A 152 -18.22 -0.90 2.56
CA ARG A 152 -18.54 0.13 1.54
C ARG A 152 -17.56 1.29 1.52
N ARG A 153 -16.96 1.62 2.65
CA ARG A 153 -16.03 2.75 2.81
C ARG A 153 -14.57 2.35 2.68
N LEU A 154 -14.30 1.06 2.56
CA LEU A 154 -12.95 0.53 2.45
C LEU A 154 -12.51 0.53 0.98
N PRO A 155 -11.52 1.35 0.59
CA PRO A 155 -10.95 1.29 -0.75
C PRO A 155 -10.28 -0.06 -1.00
N MET A 156 -10.64 -0.72 -2.09
CA MET A 156 -10.10 -2.02 -2.45
C MET A 156 -9.60 -2.00 -3.91
N LEU A 157 -8.37 -2.45 -4.12
CA LEU A 157 -7.81 -2.65 -5.45
C LEU A 157 -7.50 -4.14 -5.67
N HIS A 158 -8.08 -4.69 -6.72
CA HIS A 158 -7.76 -6.02 -7.19
C HIS A 158 -7.07 -5.96 -8.56
N CYS A 159 -5.81 -6.39 -8.61
CA CYS A 159 -5.05 -6.53 -9.85
C CYS A 159 -4.95 -8.01 -10.20
N CYS A 160 -5.41 -8.40 -11.38
CA CYS A 160 -5.35 -9.76 -11.87
C CYS A 160 -4.86 -9.82 -13.31
N THR A 161 -4.46 -10.99 -13.75
CA THR A 161 -4.11 -11.22 -15.15
C THR A 161 -5.33 -11.75 -15.92
N ALA A 162 -5.29 -11.66 -17.24
CA ALA A 162 -6.34 -12.23 -18.07
C ALA A 162 -6.47 -13.76 -17.84
N ALA A 163 -5.38 -14.45 -17.52
CA ALA A 163 -5.38 -15.87 -17.18
C ALA A 163 -6.10 -16.14 -15.85
N ASP A 164 -5.87 -15.29 -14.83
CA ASP A 164 -6.55 -15.41 -13.53
C ASP A 164 -8.06 -15.23 -13.68
N VAL A 165 -8.49 -14.25 -14.51
CA VAL A 165 -9.91 -14.02 -14.82
C VAL A 165 -10.54 -15.21 -15.51
N ALA A 166 -9.86 -15.77 -16.54
CA ALA A 166 -10.35 -16.93 -17.26
C ALA A 166 -10.48 -18.17 -16.36
N ALA A 167 -9.50 -18.39 -15.46
CA ALA A 167 -9.51 -19.54 -14.55
C ALA A 167 -10.57 -19.42 -13.44
N ALA A 168 -11.08 -18.23 -13.14
CA ALA A 168 -11.99 -17.97 -12.04
C ALA A 168 -13.28 -17.23 -12.48
N ALA A 169 -13.63 -17.27 -13.77
CA ALA A 169 -14.65 -16.43 -14.39
C ALA A 169 -15.97 -16.39 -13.60
N ASP A 170 -16.57 -17.54 -13.30
CA ASP A 170 -17.86 -17.62 -12.58
C ASP A 170 -17.80 -17.04 -11.15
N ARG A 171 -16.68 -17.29 -10.46
CA ARG A 171 -16.49 -16.81 -9.07
C ARG A 171 -16.21 -15.31 -9.05
N THR A 172 -15.38 -14.85 -9.95
CA THR A 172 -15.03 -13.42 -10.07
C THR A 172 -16.27 -12.60 -10.40
N ASP A 173 -17.05 -13.02 -11.37
CA ASP A 173 -18.27 -12.33 -11.78
C ASP A 173 -19.33 -12.27 -10.65
N ARG A 174 -19.54 -13.37 -9.95
CA ARG A 174 -20.45 -13.40 -8.80
C ARG A 174 -20.01 -12.45 -7.69
N THR A 175 -18.72 -12.44 -7.37
CA THR A 175 -18.16 -11.57 -6.31
C THR A 175 -18.24 -10.11 -6.71
N LEU A 176 -17.89 -9.77 -7.94
CA LEU A 176 -18.00 -8.40 -8.45
C LEU A 176 -19.43 -7.89 -8.38
N ARG A 177 -20.41 -8.70 -8.79
CA ARG A 177 -21.84 -8.34 -8.67
C ARG A 177 -22.25 -8.09 -7.23
N LEU A 178 -21.79 -8.92 -6.29
CA LEU A 178 -22.10 -8.73 -4.88
C LEU A 178 -21.50 -7.44 -4.32
N PHE A 179 -20.21 -7.16 -4.60
CA PHE A 179 -19.57 -5.92 -4.16
C PHE A 179 -20.20 -4.69 -4.80
N HIS A 180 -20.54 -4.75 -6.10
CA HIS A 180 -21.24 -3.69 -6.79
C HIS A 180 -22.63 -3.44 -6.20
N ALA A 181 -23.44 -4.49 -6.02
CA ALA A 181 -24.77 -4.39 -5.41
C ALA A 181 -24.70 -3.87 -3.97
N ALA A 182 -23.62 -4.18 -3.26
CA ALA A 182 -23.35 -3.69 -1.94
C ALA A 182 -22.86 -2.22 -1.92
N GLY A 183 -22.54 -1.62 -3.06
CA GLY A 183 -21.99 -0.27 -3.15
C GLY A 183 -20.54 -0.16 -2.61
N ALA A 184 -19.78 -1.26 -2.64
CA ALA A 184 -18.40 -1.27 -2.15
C ALA A 184 -17.44 -0.58 -3.13
N MET A 185 -16.38 0.04 -2.60
CA MET A 185 -15.35 0.74 -3.38
C MET A 185 -14.28 -0.26 -3.88
N LEU A 186 -14.66 -1.11 -4.83
CA LEU A 186 -13.75 -2.09 -5.44
C LEU A 186 -13.33 -1.66 -6.83
N ALA A 187 -12.06 -1.33 -7.00
CA ALA A 187 -11.41 -1.17 -8.29
C ALA A 187 -10.80 -2.50 -8.75
N MET A 188 -11.13 -2.94 -9.96
CA MET A 188 -10.52 -4.10 -10.58
C MET A 188 -9.70 -3.68 -11.78
N ARG A 189 -8.48 -4.21 -11.91
CA ARG A 189 -7.59 -3.98 -13.05
C ARG A 189 -7.10 -5.30 -13.61
N ILE A 190 -7.28 -5.48 -14.91
CA ILE A 190 -6.87 -6.69 -15.64
C ILE A 190 -5.66 -6.36 -16.50
N TYR A 191 -4.60 -7.14 -16.37
CA TYR A 191 -3.35 -6.93 -17.09
C TYR A 191 -3.08 -8.09 -18.06
N PRO A 192 -2.48 -7.79 -19.23
CA PRO A 192 -1.92 -8.82 -20.07
C PRO A 192 -0.69 -9.45 -19.38
N GLY A 193 -0.49 -10.75 -19.58
CA GLY A 193 0.66 -11.48 -19.00
C GLY A 193 0.31 -12.27 -17.74
N THR A 194 1.34 -12.80 -17.08
CA THR A 194 1.20 -13.78 -16.00
C THR A 194 1.86 -13.33 -14.68
N THR A 195 2.49 -12.16 -14.64
CA THR A 195 3.27 -11.72 -13.47
C THR A 195 2.56 -10.60 -12.70
N PRO A 196 1.97 -10.91 -11.53
CA PRO A 196 1.24 -9.92 -10.73
C PRO A 196 2.16 -8.84 -10.13
N LEU A 197 3.47 -9.07 -10.05
CA LEU A 197 4.46 -8.11 -9.56
C LEU A 197 5.26 -7.45 -10.72
N SER A 198 4.64 -7.30 -11.89
CA SER A 198 5.27 -6.61 -13.01
C SER A 198 5.45 -5.10 -12.71
N ARG A 199 6.37 -4.46 -13.43
CA ARG A 199 6.62 -3.01 -13.27
C ARG A 199 5.36 -2.18 -13.55
N THR A 200 4.59 -2.55 -14.55
CA THR A 200 3.35 -1.87 -14.92
C THR A 200 2.32 -1.96 -13.80
N VAL A 201 2.08 -3.16 -13.26
CA VAL A 201 1.15 -3.38 -12.15
C VAL A 201 1.56 -2.56 -10.94
N LEU A 202 2.84 -2.60 -10.54
CA LEU A 202 3.33 -1.89 -9.36
C LEU A 202 3.28 -0.36 -9.54
N ALA A 203 3.51 0.16 -10.74
CA ALA A 203 3.35 1.59 -11.03
C ALA A 203 1.87 2.02 -10.94
N ASP A 204 0.95 1.18 -11.40
CA ASP A 204 -0.49 1.45 -11.29
C ASP A 204 -0.98 1.35 -9.84
N VAL A 205 -0.43 0.42 -9.05
CA VAL A 205 -0.68 0.36 -7.59
C VAL A 205 -0.24 1.66 -6.93
N ASN A 206 0.96 2.17 -7.25
CA ASN A 206 1.40 3.46 -6.73
C ASN A 206 0.43 4.59 -7.07
N ARG A 207 -0.01 4.68 -8.33
CA ARG A 207 -0.95 5.72 -8.77
C ARG A 207 -2.24 5.64 -7.96
N TRP A 208 -2.83 4.47 -7.83
CA TRP A 208 -4.06 4.27 -7.07
C TRP A 208 -3.89 4.59 -5.58
N LEU A 209 -2.80 4.12 -4.95
CA LEU A 209 -2.50 4.43 -3.55
C LEU A 209 -2.32 5.94 -3.33
N MET A 210 -1.70 6.65 -4.27
CA MET A 210 -1.54 8.10 -4.18
C MET A 210 -2.86 8.83 -4.35
N GLU A 211 -3.73 8.39 -5.26
CA GLU A 211 -5.07 8.92 -5.45
C GLU A 211 -5.91 8.78 -4.17
N GLU A 212 -5.90 7.60 -3.54
CA GLU A 212 -6.62 7.35 -2.30
C GLU A 212 -6.00 8.05 -1.07
N THR A 213 -4.67 8.20 -1.05
CA THR A 213 -3.96 8.84 0.07
C THR A 213 -4.02 10.35 0.01
N CYS A 214 -3.89 10.94 -1.19
CA CYS A 214 -3.86 12.38 -1.44
C CYS A 214 -5.19 12.92 -1.95
N GLY A 215 -6.04 12.06 -2.50
CA GLY A 215 -7.39 12.42 -2.91
C GLY A 215 -8.13 12.90 -1.67
N SER A 216 -8.28 14.20 -1.56
CA SER A 216 -9.17 14.79 -0.58
C SER A 216 -10.51 14.11 -0.77
N ARG A 217 -10.95 13.31 0.18
CA ARG A 217 -12.37 13.15 0.40
C ARG A 217 -12.86 14.56 0.69
N VAL A 218 -13.22 15.28 -0.35
CA VAL A 218 -14.03 16.47 -0.20
C VAL A 218 -15.23 15.99 0.60
N ASP A 219 -15.28 16.44 1.83
CA ASP A 219 -16.35 16.16 2.77
C ASP A 219 -17.64 16.57 2.06
N GLN A 220 -18.39 15.61 1.50
CA GLN A 220 -19.71 15.83 0.92
C GLN A 220 -20.74 16.22 2.00
N ARG A 221 -20.32 16.80 3.11
CA ARG A 221 -21.16 17.28 4.18
C ARG A 221 -21.54 18.76 4.07
N THR A 222 -21.16 19.45 3.01
CA THR A 222 -21.43 20.91 2.90
C THR A 222 -22.29 21.27 1.66
N VAL A 223 -23.16 20.39 1.21
CA VAL A 223 -24.20 20.77 0.21
C VAL A 223 -25.55 20.21 0.65
N VAL A 224 -26.04 20.62 1.81
CA VAL A 224 -27.48 20.69 2.12
C VAL A 224 -27.66 21.84 3.13
N ALA A 225 -27.65 23.06 2.66
CA ALA A 225 -28.30 24.20 3.30
C ALA A 225 -28.36 25.33 2.26
N GLY A 226 -29.46 25.43 1.56
CA GLY A 226 -29.78 26.51 0.63
C GLY A 226 -31.15 26.28 0.05
#